data_2206ff381e8edce6cda6292175234277
#
_entry.id   2206ff381e8edce6cda6292175234277
#
_cell.length_a   1.000
_cell.length_b   1.000
_cell.length_c   1.000
_cell.angle_alpha   90.00
_cell.angle_beta   90.00
_cell.angle_gamma   90.00
#
_symmetry.space_group_name_H-M   'P 1'
#
loop_
_entity.id
_entity.type
_entity.pdbx_description
1 polymer ?
#
loop_
_entity_poly.entity_id
_entity_poly.type
_entity_poly.pdbx_seq_one_letter_code
_entity_poly.pdbx_strand_id
1 'polypeptide(L)'
;MDVSARMLSALALAASLLGAEVAIAADPADTGAVHGSVQLLRKSLLRGLRESDDRSGVVVYVTGFTSEAPKQIALLQQRNESFEPRVLPVVQGQTVSFPNLDRIYHNVFSVSPLASFDLGQYKSTDPPRSVAFERAGLVPVYCNIHPQMLSYVVVLENDAFAVTGKDGRFAIDALPAASDLVLNAWLPGAKRVSQTLRVEPGQTLDVALRVEQGERIAPHKRKDGSDYPPKPGYDD
;
A
#
# COMPACT_ATOMS: atom_id res chain seq x y z
N MET A 1 25.37 -69.94 37.92
CA MET A 1 25.91 -68.61 38.34
C MET A 1 25.58 -67.65 37.29
N ASP A 2 24.56 -66.88 37.55
CA ASP A 2 23.84 -66.03 36.60
C ASP A 2 24.06 -64.58 37.02
N VAL A 3 24.60 -63.76 36.12
CA VAL A 3 24.85 -62.35 36.35
C VAL A 3 24.11 -61.57 35.28
N SER A 4 22.89 -61.19 35.64
CA SER A 4 22.00 -60.36 34.83
C SER A 4 22.48 -58.89 34.82
N ALA A 5 22.92 -58.39 33.66
CA ALA A 5 23.20 -56.98 33.41
C ALA A 5 21.91 -56.21 33.12
N ARG A 6 21.57 -55.28 34.00
CA ARG A 6 20.50 -54.33 33.80
C ARG A 6 20.99 -53.16 32.99
N MET A 7 20.49 -53.02 31.75
CA MET A 7 20.61 -51.81 30.94
C MET A 7 19.64 -50.74 31.43
N LEU A 8 20.13 -49.64 31.95
CA LEU A 8 19.39 -48.41 32.22
C LEU A 8 19.36 -47.55 30.93
N SER A 9 18.20 -47.52 30.32
CA SER A 9 17.95 -46.57 29.21
C SER A 9 17.66 -45.17 29.78
N ALA A 10 18.60 -44.25 29.58
CA ALA A 10 18.36 -42.82 29.87
C ALA A 10 17.58 -42.19 28.72
N LEU A 11 16.33 -41.85 29.01
CA LEU A 11 15.47 -41.05 28.10
C LEU A 11 15.87 -39.56 28.23
N ALA A 12 16.60 -39.05 27.26
CA ALA A 12 16.89 -37.61 27.17
C ALA A 12 15.64 -36.85 26.66
N LEU A 13 15.00 -36.14 27.54
CA LEU A 13 13.90 -35.23 27.21
C LEU A 13 14.48 -33.94 26.64
N ALA A 14 14.46 -33.78 25.32
CA ALA A 14 14.84 -32.53 24.65
C ALA A 14 13.67 -31.54 24.82
N ALA A 15 13.80 -30.59 25.74
CA ALA A 15 12.92 -29.46 25.87
C ALA A 15 13.27 -28.46 24.75
N SER A 16 12.46 -28.40 23.70
CA SER A 16 12.47 -27.32 22.71
C SER A 16 11.92 -26.05 23.35
N LEU A 17 12.80 -25.15 23.74
CA LEU A 17 12.46 -23.76 24.05
C LEU A 17 12.02 -23.07 22.75
N LEU A 18 10.72 -23.02 22.48
CA LEU A 18 10.17 -22.03 21.55
C LEU A 18 10.38 -20.66 22.22
N GLY A 19 11.42 -19.96 21.80
CA GLY A 19 11.56 -18.54 22.07
C GLY A 19 10.44 -17.79 21.38
N ALA A 20 9.45 -17.35 22.14
CA ALA A 20 8.54 -16.31 21.66
C ALA A 20 9.39 -15.05 21.50
N GLU A 21 9.67 -14.64 20.26
CA GLU A 21 10.17 -13.29 19.99
C GLU A 21 9.08 -12.31 20.44
N VAL A 22 9.27 -11.74 21.59
CA VAL A 22 8.49 -10.58 22.05
C VAL A 22 8.92 -9.43 21.14
N ALA A 23 8.06 -9.02 20.23
CA ALA A 23 8.21 -7.78 19.51
C ALA A 23 8.27 -6.65 20.56
N ILE A 24 9.46 -6.16 20.84
CA ILE A 24 9.65 -5.00 21.71
C ILE A 24 9.18 -3.80 20.88
N ALA A 25 8.04 -3.23 21.25
CA ALA A 25 7.67 -1.91 20.74
C ALA A 25 8.81 -0.96 21.04
N ALA A 26 9.31 -0.22 20.02
CA ALA A 26 10.39 0.73 20.23
C ALA A 26 9.97 1.74 21.32
N ASP A 27 10.88 2.02 22.27
CA ASP A 27 10.65 3.04 23.26
C ASP A 27 10.45 4.39 22.52
N PRO A 28 9.43 5.19 22.84
CA PRO A 28 9.26 6.53 22.29
C PRO A 28 10.52 7.40 22.38
N ALA A 29 11.41 7.13 23.34
CA ALA A 29 12.71 7.78 23.49
C ALA A 29 13.70 7.43 22.38
N ASP A 30 13.51 6.29 21.68
CA ASP A 30 14.42 5.79 20.62
C ASP A 30 13.86 6.03 19.21
N THR A 31 12.78 6.78 19.07
CA THR A 31 12.17 7.10 17.80
C THR A 31 12.32 8.57 17.45
N GLY A 32 12.24 8.88 16.16
CA GLY A 32 12.12 10.24 15.66
C GLY A 32 10.96 10.37 14.68
N ALA A 33 10.92 11.47 13.97
CA ALA A 33 9.86 11.79 13.03
C ALA A 33 10.38 12.46 11.76
N VAL A 34 9.62 12.38 10.68
CA VAL A 34 9.78 13.23 9.51
C VAL A 34 8.46 13.89 9.15
N HIS A 35 8.47 15.21 9.17
CA HIS A 35 7.36 16.05 8.72
C HIS A 35 7.78 16.78 7.45
N GLY A 36 6.84 17.31 6.70
CA GLY A 36 7.20 18.08 5.54
C GLY A 36 6.07 18.39 4.60
N SER A 37 6.46 18.76 3.38
CA SER A 37 5.51 19.09 2.34
C SER A 37 5.94 18.55 0.97
N VAL A 38 4.94 18.26 0.14
CA VAL A 38 5.12 17.87 -1.26
C VAL A 38 4.72 19.04 -2.16
N GLN A 39 5.65 19.48 -3.00
CA GLN A 39 5.36 20.31 -4.17
C GLN A 39 5.00 19.36 -5.33
N LEU A 40 3.75 19.37 -5.76
CA LEU A 40 3.29 18.56 -6.88
C LEU A 40 3.26 19.38 -8.16
N LEU A 41 4.02 18.94 -9.16
CA LEU A 41 4.00 19.53 -10.49
C LEU A 41 3.27 18.61 -11.45
N ARG A 42 2.33 19.17 -12.21
CA ARG A 42 1.57 18.44 -13.23
C ARG A 42 1.90 18.97 -14.63
N LYS A 43 1.99 18.04 -15.57
CA LYS A 43 2.22 18.39 -16.99
C LYS A 43 0.94 19.00 -17.57
N SER A 44 1.02 20.24 -18.00
CA SER A 44 0.00 20.91 -18.79
C SER A 44 0.27 20.71 -20.28
N LEU A 45 -0.79 20.52 -21.08
CA LEU A 45 -0.68 20.34 -22.53
C LEU A 45 -0.01 21.54 -23.25
N LEU A 46 -0.20 22.75 -22.72
CA LEU A 46 0.26 23.99 -23.38
C LEU A 46 1.45 24.67 -22.70
N ARG A 47 1.77 24.33 -21.45
CA ARG A 47 2.66 25.15 -20.62
C ARG A 47 3.74 24.36 -19.87
N GLY A 48 3.95 23.07 -20.20
CA GLY A 48 4.93 22.23 -19.51
C GLY A 48 4.51 21.87 -18.07
N LEU A 49 5.49 21.65 -17.20
CA LEU A 49 5.26 21.35 -15.78
C LEU A 49 4.82 22.61 -15.02
N ARG A 50 3.73 22.51 -14.27
CA ARG A 50 3.22 23.57 -13.40
C ARG A 50 2.89 23.04 -12.04
N GLU A 51 3.09 23.87 -11.04
CA GLU A 51 2.67 23.57 -9.68
C GLU A 51 1.16 23.42 -9.62
N SER A 52 0.70 22.37 -8.93
CA SER A 52 -0.70 22.08 -8.70
C SER A 52 -1.15 22.69 -7.38
N ASP A 53 -2.30 23.39 -7.38
CA ASP A 53 -2.93 23.90 -6.16
C ASP A 53 -3.49 22.75 -5.31
N ASP A 54 -3.83 21.62 -5.93
CA ASP A 54 -4.22 20.39 -5.27
C ASP A 54 -3.05 19.41 -5.29
N ARG A 55 -2.43 19.19 -4.12
CA ARG A 55 -1.29 18.30 -3.91
C ARG A 55 -1.68 17.00 -3.22
N SER A 56 -2.99 16.68 -3.20
CA SER A 56 -3.52 15.48 -2.54
C SER A 56 -3.14 14.18 -3.25
N GLY A 57 -3.15 13.08 -2.48
CA GLY A 57 -3.02 11.72 -2.99
C GLY A 57 -1.59 11.26 -3.27
N VAL A 58 -0.57 12.01 -2.85
CA VAL A 58 0.82 11.54 -2.87
C VAL A 58 1.02 10.64 -1.66
N VAL A 59 1.42 9.39 -1.89
CA VAL A 59 1.85 8.48 -0.82
C VAL A 59 3.30 8.80 -0.50
N VAL A 60 3.53 9.27 0.73
CA VAL A 60 4.85 9.48 1.30
C VAL A 60 5.10 8.35 2.29
N TYR A 61 6.22 7.64 2.18
CA TYR A 61 6.50 6.47 3.00
C TYR A 61 8.00 6.27 3.22
N VAL A 62 8.34 5.61 4.32
CA VAL A 62 9.72 5.31 4.68
C VAL A 62 9.99 3.83 4.47
N THR A 63 11.17 3.50 3.93
CA THR A 63 11.68 2.12 3.81
C THR A 63 12.98 1.98 4.58
N GLY A 64 13.42 0.74 4.84
CA GLY A 64 14.62 0.42 5.61
C GLY A 64 14.32 -0.30 6.92
N PHE A 65 13.06 -0.57 7.22
CA PHE A 65 12.61 -1.41 8.34
C PHE A 65 11.27 -2.05 8.02
N THR A 66 10.83 -2.98 8.85
CA THR A 66 9.54 -3.67 8.73
C THR A 66 8.70 -3.48 9.99
N SER A 67 7.38 -3.52 9.87
CA SER A 67 6.46 -3.59 10.99
C SER A 67 5.39 -4.66 10.78
N GLU A 68 4.71 -5.06 11.85
CA GLU A 68 3.56 -5.95 11.73
C GLU A 68 2.40 -5.26 11.01
N ALA A 69 1.65 -6.05 10.23
CA ALA A 69 0.45 -5.54 9.59
C ALA A 69 -0.62 -5.16 10.62
N PRO A 70 -1.26 -4.00 10.49
CA PRO A 70 -2.39 -3.64 11.33
C PRO A 70 -3.51 -4.68 11.21
N LYS A 71 -4.13 -5.05 12.34
CA LYS A 71 -5.31 -5.94 12.35
C LYS A 71 -6.54 -5.31 11.71
N GLN A 72 -6.54 -3.99 11.57
CA GLN A 72 -7.62 -3.25 10.93
C GLN A 72 -7.67 -3.56 9.43
N ILE A 73 -8.87 -3.91 8.95
CA ILE A 73 -9.15 -4.12 7.53
C ILE A 73 -9.16 -2.76 6.82
N ALA A 74 -8.32 -2.61 5.80
CA ALA A 74 -8.34 -1.44 4.95
C ALA A 74 -9.51 -1.52 3.95
N LEU A 75 -10.01 -0.35 3.50
CA LEU A 75 -11.18 -0.29 2.62
C LEU A 75 -10.80 0.35 1.27
N LEU A 76 -11.13 -0.34 0.18
CA LEU A 76 -11.12 0.18 -1.18
C LEU A 76 -12.55 0.09 -1.73
N GLN A 77 -13.31 1.17 -1.56
CA GLN A 77 -14.73 1.19 -1.88
C GLN A 77 -14.97 1.40 -3.38
N GLN A 78 -16.08 0.89 -3.87
CA GLN A 78 -16.60 1.15 -5.20
C GLN A 78 -17.79 2.08 -5.08
N ARG A 79 -17.66 3.30 -5.62
CA ARG A 79 -18.70 4.34 -5.53
C ARG A 79 -18.68 5.21 -6.77
N ASN A 80 -19.86 5.47 -7.36
CA ASN A 80 -20.01 6.30 -8.56
C ASN A 80 -19.08 5.84 -9.70
N GLU A 81 -19.05 4.53 -9.97
CA GLU A 81 -18.19 3.91 -10.98
C GLU A 81 -16.70 4.25 -10.82
N SER A 82 -16.26 4.37 -9.57
CA SER A 82 -14.87 4.67 -9.21
C SER A 82 -14.42 3.84 -8.02
N PHE A 83 -13.12 3.61 -7.90
CA PHE A 83 -12.51 3.12 -6.66
C PHE A 83 -12.10 4.29 -5.77
N GLU A 84 -12.47 4.22 -4.49
CA GLU A 84 -12.12 5.21 -3.46
C GLU A 84 -11.45 4.53 -2.25
N PRO A 85 -10.23 4.97 -1.89
CA PRO A 85 -9.42 6.01 -2.51
C PRO A 85 -8.78 5.54 -3.85
N ARG A 86 -8.29 6.47 -4.66
CA ARG A 86 -7.57 6.15 -5.89
C ARG A 86 -6.22 5.48 -5.64
N VAL A 87 -5.60 5.75 -4.50
CA VAL A 87 -4.36 5.11 -4.03
C VAL A 87 -4.55 4.73 -2.58
N LEU A 88 -4.37 3.46 -2.27
CA LEU A 88 -4.52 2.92 -0.93
C LEU A 88 -3.18 2.32 -0.48
N PRO A 89 -2.42 2.97 0.40
CA PRO A 89 -1.30 2.33 1.07
C PRO A 89 -1.81 1.35 2.13
N VAL A 90 -1.16 0.19 2.20
CA VAL A 90 -1.40 -0.87 3.18
C VAL A 90 -0.07 -1.50 3.59
N VAL A 91 -0.03 -2.15 4.74
CA VAL A 91 1.15 -2.91 5.18
C VAL A 91 1.08 -4.34 4.63
N GLN A 92 2.22 -4.92 4.32
CA GLN A 92 2.33 -6.31 3.87
C GLN A 92 1.64 -7.26 4.86
N GLY A 93 0.79 -8.16 4.35
CA GLY A 93 -0.07 -9.04 5.15
C GLY A 93 -1.43 -8.43 5.51
N GLN A 94 -1.64 -7.12 5.32
CA GLN A 94 -2.92 -6.48 5.64
C GLN A 94 -4.02 -6.91 4.68
N THR A 95 -5.22 -7.11 5.21
CA THR A 95 -6.42 -7.41 4.43
C THR A 95 -7.08 -6.12 3.95
N VAL A 96 -7.46 -6.10 2.66
CA VAL A 96 -8.27 -5.04 2.06
C VAL A 96 -9.65 -5.60 1.74
N SER A 97 -10.69 -4.90 2.15
CA SER A 97 -12.08 -5.17 1.80
C SER A 97 -12.54 -4.23 0.67
N PHE A 98 -13.35 -4.76 -0.24
CA PHE A 98 -13.83 -4.08 -1.44
C PHE A 98 -15.36 -3.95 -1.44
N PRO A 99 -15.96 -3.13 -0.56
CA PRO A 99 -17.42 -2.93 -0.58
C PRO A 99 -17.86 -2.23 -1.87
N ASN A 100 -18.94 -2.73 -2.50
CA ASN A 100 -19.60 -2.03 -3.59
C ASN A 100 -20.76 -1.21 -2.99
N LEU A 101 -20.72 0.10 -3.15
CA LEU A 101 -21.74 1.03 -2.67
C LEU A 101 -22.71 1.47 -3.78
N ASP A 102 -22.48 1.03 -5.02
CA ASP A 102 -23.34 1.30 -6.17
C ASP A 102 -24.43 0.22 -6.31
N ARG A 103 -25.55 0.58 -6.88
CA ARG A 103 -26.64 -0.36 -7.17
C ARG A 103 -26.39 -1.24 -8.41
N ILE A 104 -25.35 -0.91 -9.18
CA ILE A 104 -24.93 -1.65 -10.37
C ILE A 104 -23.83 -2.65 -10.02
N TYR A 105 -23.64 -3.63 -10.88
CA TYR A 105 -22.57 -4.60 -10.75
C TYR A 105 -21.22 -3.99 -11.08
N HIS A 106 -20.22 -4.28 -10.23
CA HIS A 106 -18.82 -4.08 -10.51
C HIS A 106 -18.08 -5.42 -10.41
N ASN A 107 -16.87 -5.44 -10.96
CA ASN A 107 -15.93 -6.53 -10.77
C ASN A 107 -14.63 -5.93 -10.24
N VAL A 108 -13.99 -6.61 -9.31
CA VAL A 108 -12.68 -6.20 -8.78
C VAL A 108 -11.66 -7.26 -9.13
N PHE A 109 -10.62 -6.90 -9.86
CA PHE A 109 -9.56 -7.83 -10.22
C PHE A 109 -8.19 -7.16 -10.28
N SER A 110 -7.15 -7.98 -10.18
CA SER A 110 -5.76 -7.61 -10.45
C SER A 110 -5.07 -8.74 -11.20
N VAL A 111 -4.21 -8.39 -12.15
CA VAL A 111 -3.33 -9.32 -12.87
C VAL A 111 -1.86 -9.14 -12.45
N SER A 112 -1.62 -8.38 -11.38
CA SER A 112 -0.28 -8.16 -10.85
C SER A 112 0.34 -9.48 -10.36
N PRO A 113 1.61 -9.80 -10.69
CA PRO A 113 2.28 -10.96 -10.12
C PRO A 113 2.46 -10.87 -8.61
N LEU A 114 2.32 -9.68 -8.01
CA LEU A 114 2.39 -9.48 -6.56
C LEU A 114 1.10 -9.90 -5.85
N ALA A 115 -0.06 -9.71 -6.51
CA ALA A 115 -1.36 -10.14 -6.02
C ALA A 115 -2.31 -10.28 -7.23
N SER A 116 -2.46 -11.50 -7.74
CA SER A 116 -3.39 -11.81 -8.83
C SER A 116 -4.68 -12.36 -8.24
N PHE A 117 -5.81 -11.71 -8.54
CA PHE A 117 -7.13 -12.14 -8.07
C PHE A 117 -8.25 -11.64 -8.97
N ASP A 118 -9.39 -12.32 -8.90
CA ASP A 118 -10.66 -11.91 -9.51
C ASP A 118 -11.78 -12.19 -8.53
N LEU A 119 -12.39 -11.14 -8.01
CA LEU A 119 -13.47 -11.25 -7.04
C LEU A 119 -14.84 -11.48 -7.71
N GLY A 120 -14.92 -11.58 -9.04
CA GLY A 120 -16.17 -11.71 -9.78
C GLY A 120 -17.04 -10.47 -9.67
N GLN A 121 -18.27 -10.57 -10.18
CA GLN A 121 -19.24 -9.47 -10.17
C GLN A 121 -20.07 -9.48 -8.88
N TYR A 122 -20.35 -8.31 -8.33
CA TYR A 122 -21.24 -8.09 -7.18
C TYR A 122 -21.71 -6.63 -7.13
N LYS A 123 -22.79 -6.38 -6.39
CA LYS A 123 -23.41 -5.06 -6.20
C LYS A 123 -23.60 -4.74 -4.72
N SER A 124 -24.16 -3.59 -4.39
CA SER A 124 -24.29 -3.12 -3.00
C SER A 124 -25.16 -4.01 -2.08
N THR A 125 -25.98 -4.88 -2.64
CA THR A 125 -26.77 -5.85 -1.86
C THR A 125 -26.00 -7.12 -1.51
N ASP A 126 -24.82 -7.33 -2.11
CA ASP A 126 -23.99 -8.49 -1.87
C ASP A 126 -22.95 -8.19 -0.77
N PRO A 127 -22.48 -9.19 -0.03
CA PRO A 127 -21.46 -8.98 0.98
C PRO A 127 -20.15 -8.49 0.33
N PRO A 128 -19.39 -7.63 1.00
CA PRO A 128 -18.08 -7.20 0.52
C PRO A 128 -17.12 -8.38 0.44
N ARG A 129 -16.20 -8.32 -0.51
CA ARG A 129 -15.14 -9.33 -0.71
C ARG A 129 -13.80 -8.75 -0.29
N SER A 130 -12.87 -9.63 0.11
CA SER A 130 -11.59 -9.19 0.68
C SER A 130 -10.41 -9.99 0.13
N VAL A 131 -9.23 -9.38 0.15
CA VAL A 131 -7.95 -9.98 -0.26
C VAL A 131 -6.88 -9.57 0.74
N ALA A 132 -6.01 -10.49 1.15
CA ALA A 132 -4.79 -10.19 1.87
C ALA A 132 -3.64 -9.90 0.90
N PHE A 133 -2.86 -8.86 1.16
CA PHE A 133 -1.75 -8.42 0.30
C PHE A 133 -0.41 -8.83 0.89
N GLU A 134 0.06 -10.03 0.52
CA GLU A 134 1.20 -10.71 1.14
C GLU A 134 2.59 -10.25 0.64
N ARG A 135 2.66 -9.48 -0.44
CA ARG A 135 3.93 -9.06 -1.05
C ARG A 135 3.99 -7.56 -1.27
N ALA A 136 5.06 -6.95 -0.75
CA ALA A 136 5.31 -5.51 -0.92
C ALA A 136 5.46 -5.13 -2.40
N GLY A 137 4.95 -3.94 -2.74
CA GLY A 137 5.01 -3.36 -4.08
C GLY A 137 3.71 -2.74 -4.54
N LEU A 138 3.64 -2.40 -5.82
CA LEU A 138 2.49 -1.73 -6.42
C LEU A 138 1.55 -2.74 -7.08
N VAL A 139 0.29 -2.78 -6.65
CA VAL A 139 -0.75 -3.65 -7.19
C VAL A 139 -1.86 -2.80 -7.79
N PRO A 140 -1.94 -2.68 -9.12
CA PRO A 140 -3.08 -2.08 -9.79
C PRO A 140 -4.34 -2.95 -9.62
N VAL A 141 -5.46 -2.29 -9.34
CA VAL A 141 -6.78 -2.91 -9.16
C VAL A 141 -7.75 -2.30 -10.17
N TYR A 142 -8.47 -3.15 -10.88
CA TYR A 142 -9.30 -2.79 -12.01
C TYR A 142 -10.73 -3.31 -11.88
N CYS A 143 -11.64 -2.69 -12.63
CA CYS A 143 -12.97 -3.23 -12.89
C CYS A 143 -13.03 -3.80 -14.33
N ASN A 144 -13.60 -4.98 -14.51
CA ASN A 144 -13.74 -5.60 -15.85
C ASN A 144 -14.94 -5.07 -16.66
N ILE A 145 -15.74 -4.19 -16.08
CA ILE A 145 -16.97 -3.64 -16.68
C ILE A 145 -16.78 -2.18 -17.08
N HIS A 146 -16.14 -1.38 -16.21
CA HIS A 146 -16.01 0.05 -16.36
C HIS A 146 -14.53 0.44 -16.57
N PRO A 147 -14.15 0.89 -17.78
CA PRO A 147 -12.74 1.14 -18.14
C PRO A 147 -12.09 2.29 -17.34
N GLN A 148 -12.87 3.17 -16.73
CA GLN A 148 -12.36 4.27 -15.90
C GLN A 148 -12.01 3.83 -14.47
N MET A 149 -12.49 2.67 -14.01
CA MET A 149 -12.29 2.19 -12.64
C MET A 149 -10.91 1.56 -12.48
N LEU A 150 -9.98 2.36 -11.98
CA LEU A 150 -8.60 1.99 -11.68
C LEU A 150 -8.19 2.59 -10.33
N SER A 151 -7.63 1.76 -9.47
CA SER A 151 -6.96 2.13 -8.24
C SER A 151 -5.62 1.41 -8.10
N TYR A 152 -4.83 1.85 -7.14
CA TYR A 152 -3.54 1.26 -6.82
C TYR A 152 -3.48 0.95 -5.33
N VAL A 153 -3.23 -0.31 -4.98
CA VAL A 153 -2.84 -0.70 -3.64
C VAL A 153 -1.32 -0.65 -3.56
N VAL A 154 -0.79 0.20 -2.68
CA VAL A 154 0.66 0.32 -2.43
C VAL A 154 0.96 -0.49 -1.18
N VAL A 155 1.50 -1.69 -1.37
CA VAL A 155 1.83 -2.60 -0.27
C VAL A 155 3.22 -2.25 0.24
N LEU A 156 3.30 -1.80 1.49
CA LEU A 156 4.50 -1.32 2.15
C LEU A 156 5.00 -2.34 3.18
N GLU A 157 6.29 -2.34 3.48
CA GLU A 157 6.91 -3.24 4.45
C GLU A 157 6.67 -2.82 5.91
N ASN A 158 6.16 -1.59 6.11
CA ASN A 158 5.89 -1.02 7.42
C ASN A 158 4.73 0.00 7.34
N ASP A 159 4.32 0.49 8.50
CA ASP A 159 3.23 1.45 8.67
C ASP A 159 3.68 2.93 8.70
N ALA A 160 4.97 3.20 8.41
CA ALA A 160 5.51 4.56 8.33
C ALA A 160 5.16 5.22 7.00
N PHE A 161 3.93 5.63 6.83
CA PHE A 161 3.46 6.33 5.64
C PHE A 161 2.39 7.38 5.95
N ALA A 162 2.24 8.32 5.04
CA ALA A 162 1.17 9.31 5.02
C ALA A 162 0.66 9.50 3.58
N VAL A 163 -0.59 9.95 3.43
CA VAL A 163 -1.14 10.38 2.14
C VAL A 163 -1.42 11.87 2.25
N THR A 164 -0.86 12.66 1.33
CA THR A 164 -1.00 14.12 1.39
C THR A 164 -2.44 14.57 1.15
N GLY A 165 -2.85 15.61 1.89
CA GLY A 165 -4.03 16.41 1.60
C GLY A 165 -3.76 17.47 0.53
N LYS A 166 -4.73 18.36 0.28
CA LYS A 166 -4.65 19.44 -0.73
C LYS A 166 -3.47 20.38 -0.52
N ASP A 167 -3.08 20.61 0.73
CA ASP A 167 -1.96 21.46 1.12
C ASP A 167 -0.58 20.79 0.88
N GLY A 168 -0.58 19.48 0.57
CA GLY A 168 0.63 18.69 0.33
C GLY A 168 1.41 18.34 1.60
N ARG A 169 0.91 18.63 2.79
CA ARG A 169 1.61 18.33 4.05
C ARG A 169 1.53 16.85 4.38
N PHE A 170 2.58 16.37 5.06
CA PHE A 170 2.64 15.02 5.61
C PHE A 170 3.37 15.04 6.96
N ALA A 171 3.06 14.05 7.80
CA ALA A 171 3.75 13.75 9.04
C ALA A 171 3.85 12.23 9.20
N ILE A 172 5.03 11.73 9.51
CA ILE A 172 5.32 10.32 9.79
C ILE A 172 6.12 10.31 11.08
N ASP A 173 5.50 9.81 12.13
CA ASP A 173 6.05 9.75 13.47
C ASP A 173 6.56 8.34 13.81
N ALA A 174 7.18 8.17 14.96
CA ALA A 174 7.65 6.90 15.50
C ALA A 174 8.60 6.13 14.57
N LEU A 175 9.43 6.85 13.80
CA LEU A 175 10.47 6.24 12.98
C LEU A 175 11.60 5.69 13.86
N PRO A 176 12.10 4.47 13.60
CA PRO A 176 13.28 3.98 14.31
C PRO A 176 14.47 4.90 14.05
N ALA A 177 15.28 5.17 15.09
CA ALA A 177 16.52 5.89 14.92
C ALA A 177 17.51 5.06 14.09
N ALA A 178 17.82 5.53 12.88
CA ALA A 178 18.69 4.85 11.92
C ALA A 178 19.27 5.81 10.88
N SER A 179 20.36 5.42 10.23
CA SER A 179 21.08 6.24 9.24
C SER A 179 20.80 5.87 7.79
N ASP A 180 20.08 4.79 7.53
CA ASP A 180 19.87 4.20 6.21
C ASP A 180 18.38 4.10 5.80
N LEU A 181 17.52 4.88 6.47
CA LEU A 181 16.13 5.01 6.08
C LEU A 181 16.00 5.79 4.76
N VAL A 182 15.00 5.43 3.96
CA VAL A 182 14.73 6.13 2.71
C VAL A 182 13.29 6.64 2.70
N LEU A 183 13.14 7.97 2.66
CA LEU A 183 11.86 8.62 2.43
C LEU A 183 11.53 8.57 0.95
N ASN A 184 10.36 8.10 0.62
CA ASN A 184 9.87 7.98 -0.73
C ASN A 184 8.57 8.78 -0.89
N ALA A 185 8.34 9.33 -2.09
CA ALA A 185 7.07 9.94 -2.46
C ALA A 185 6.64 9.44 -3.85
N TRP A 186 5.38 9.05 -3.99
CA TRP A 186 4.85 8.52 -5.23
C TRP A 186 3.35 8.77 -5.38
N LEU A 187 2.90 8.98 -6.62
CA LEU A 187 1.50 8.93 -7.03
C LEU A 187 1.42 8.39 -8.47
N PRO A 188 0.24 7.93 -8.92
CA PRO A 188 0.07 7.43 -10.30
C PRO A 188 0.44 8.48 -11.36
N GLY A 189 1.25 8.06 -12.33
CA GLY A 189 1.77 8.95 -13.40
C GLY A 189 2.96 9.80 -12.99
N ALA A 190 3.60 9.51 -11.85
CA ALA A 190 4.85 10.12 -11.44
C ALA A 190 5.96 9.09 -11.26
N LYS A 191 7.20 9.49 -11.50
CA LYS A 191 8.36 8.74 -11.03
C LYS A 191 8.45 8.86 -9.52
N ARG A 192 8.83 7.77 -8.86
CA ARG A 192 9.12 7.79 -7.42
C ARG A 192 10.30 8.71 -7.13
N VAL A 193 10.12 9.58 -6.17
CA VAL A 193 11.18 10.42 -5.60
C VAL A 193 11.66 9.75 -4.32
N SER A 194 12.98 9.71 -4.11
CA SER A 194 13.58 9.07 -2.93
C SER A 194 14.69 9.94 -2.36
N GLN A 195 14.78 9.99 -1.03
CA GLN A 195 15.79 10.72 -0.26
C GLN A 195 16.22 9.88 0.94
N THR A 196 17.53 9.69 1.14
CA THR A 196 18.05 9.03 2.34
C THR A 196 17.84 9.92 3.56
N LEU A 197 17.41 9.32 4.66
CA LEU A 197 17.23 9.95 5.95
C LEU A 197 18.21 9.36 6.97
N ARG A 198 18.67 10.24 7.87
CA ARG A 198 19.26 9.86 9.14
C ARG A 198 18.37 10.41 10.24
N VAL A 199 17.78 9.53 11.02
CA VAL A 199 16.86 9.88 12.11
C VAL A 199 17.54 9.61 13.43
N GLU A 200 17.70 10.67 14.24
CA GLU A 200 18.23 10.56 15.61
C GLU A 200 17.07 10.46 16.61
N PRO A 201 17.28 9.86 17.78
CA PRO A 201 16.26 9.79 18.83
C PRO A 201 15.69 11.16 19.19
N GLY A 202 14.37 11.27 19.24
CA GLY A 202 13.65 12.51 19.55
C GLY A 202 13.72 13.60 18.49
N GLN A 203 14.37 13.35 17.36
CA GLN A 203 14.50 14.32 16.27
C GLN A 203 13.25 14.34 15.39
N THR A 204 12.80 15.53 15.02
CA THR A 204 11.86 15.72 13.89
C THR A 204 12.60 16.38 12.74
N LEU A 205 12.66 15.69 11.62
CA LEU A 205 13.20 16.22 10.37
C LEU A 205 12.10 16.98 9.62
N ASP A 206 12.42 18.13 9.01
CA ASP A 206 11.53 18.84 8.09
C ASP A 206 12.03 18.70 6.67
N VAL A 207 11.20 18.15 5.76
CA VAL A 207 11.60 17.79 4.40
C VAL A 207 10.62 18.35 3.37
N ALA A 208 11.16 18.96 2.31
CA ALA A 208 10.39 19.34 1.13
C ALA A 208 10.69 18.38 -0.02
N LEU A 209 9.64 17.76 -0.56
CA LEU A 209 9.74 16.85 -1.70
C LEU A 209 9.12 17.48 -2.94
N ARG A 210 9.76 17.31 -4.10
CA ARG A 210 9.24 17.74 -5.39
C ARG A 210 8.87 16.53 -6.22
N VAL A 211 7.58 16.36 -6.53
CA VAL A 211 7.04 15.24 -7.30
C VAL A 211 6.50 15.75 -8.63
N GLU A 212 6.92 15.14 -9.74
CA GLU A 212 6.51 15.51 -11.08
C GLU A 212 5.60 14.43 -11.68
N GLN A 213 4.31 14.78 -11.86
CA GLN A 213 3.33 13.93 -12.52
C GLN A 213 3.26 14.30 -14.00
N GLY A 214 4.02 13.57 -14.82
CA GLY A 214 4.15 13.84 -16.25
C GLY A 214 3.69 12.71 -17.15
N GLU A 215 3.52 11.50 -16.61
CA GLU A 215 3.15 10.35 -17.39
C GLU A 215 1.62 10.21 -17.48
N ARG A 216 1.15 9.98 -18.71
CA ARG A 216 -0.26 9.66 -18.91
C ARG A 216 -0.50 8.21 -18.46
N ILE A 217 -1.45 8.01 -17.57
CA ILE A 217 -1.89 6.67 -17.20
C ILE A 217 -2.65 6.10 -18.41
N ALA A 218 -2.11 5.03 -18.99
CA ALA A 218 -2.77 4.35 -20.10
C ALA A 218 -4.10 3.73 -19.64
N PRO A 219 -5.12 3.71 -20.51
CA PRO A 219 -6.32 2.92 -20.25
C PRO A 219 -5.95 1.46 -19.99
N HIS A 220 -6.57 0.85 -19.01
CA HIS A 220 -6.35 -0.57 -18.75
C HIS A 220 -7.23 -1.42 -19.68
N LYS A 221 -6.84 -2.69 -19.83
CA LYS A 221 -7.60 -3.69 -20.57
C LYS A 221 -8.51 -4.50 -19.63
N ARG A 222 -9.45 -5.23 -20.22
CA ARG A 222 -10.23 -6.24 -19.52
C ARG A 222 -9.32 -7.36 -19.00
N LYS A 223 -9.81 -8.16 -18.07
CA LYS A 223 -9.04 -9.25 -17.45
C LYS A 223 -8.57 -10.33 -18.43
N ASP A 224 -9.26 -10.49 -19.57
CA ASP A 224 -8.89 -11.38 -20.66
C ASP A 224 -7.90 -10.76 -21.67
N GLY A 225 -7.44 -9.53 -21.41
CA GLY A 225 -6.52 -8.79 -22.27
C GLY A 225 -7.18 -8.06 -23.43
N SER A 226 -8.49 -8.21 -23.63
CA SER A 226 -9.23 -7.50 -24.67
C SER A 226 -9.45 -6.03 -24.30
N ASP A 227 -9.74 -5.21 -25.30
CA ASP A 227 -10.16 -3.83 -25.09
C ASP A 227 -11.63 -3.77 -24.66
N TYR A 228 -12.02 -2.70 -23.96
CA TYR A 228 -13.41 -2.45 -23.66
C TYR A 228 -14.17 -2.11 -24.95
N PRO A 229 -15.44 -2.56 -25.07
CA PRO A 229 -16.26 -2.14 -26.19
C PRO A 229 -16.38 -0.61 -26.18
N PRO A 230 -16.49 0.02 -27.38
CA PRO A 230 -16.81 1.44 -27.48
C PRO A 230 -18.05 1.73 -26.63
N LYS A 231 -18.08 2.87 -25.92
CA LYS A 231 -19.32 3.31 -25.29
C LYS A 231 -20.37 3.40 -26.40
N PRO A 232 -21.57 2.85 -26.19
CA PRO A 232 -22.67 3.11 -27.14
C PRO A 232 -22.77 4.63 -27.27
N GLY A 233 -22.57 5.14 -28.51
CA GLY A 233 -22.79 6.54 -28.78
C GLY A 233 -24.26 6.83 -28.47
N TYR A 234 -24.52 7.85 -27.68
CA TYR A 234 -25.77 8.57 -27.79
C TYR A 234 -25.61 9.31 -29.12
N ASP A 235 -26.16 8.72 -30.18
CA ASP A 235 -26.40 9.45 -31.40
C ASP A 235 -27.41 10.55 -31.03
N ASP A 236 -26.93 11.82 -31.07
CA ASP A 236 -27.75 13.03 -30.88
C ASP A 236 -28.82 13.16 -31.98
#